data_115a8a29b5647a98e0659078f717cefe
#
_entry.id   115a8a29b5647a98e0659078f717cefe
#
_cell.length_a   1.000
_cell.length_b   1.000
_cell.length_c   1.000
_cell.angle_alpha   90.00
_cell.angle_beta   90.00
_cell.angle_gamma   90.00
#
_symmetry.space_group_name_H-M   'P 1'
#
loop_
_entity.id
_entity.type
_entity.pdbx_description
1 polymer ?
#
loop_
_entity_poly.entity_id
_entity_poly.type
_entity_poly.pdbx_seq_one_letter_code
_entity_poly.pdbx_strand_id
1 'polypeptide(L)'
;MNKQLFQPPPSPLGEGPGVRNMSRIKELFERKKQNILNVYCTAGYPRLNSTREIMKALQDNGADLIELGVPYSDPLADGPVIQASGSKAIQNGMTVSVLFQQLKDFRTEIQVPVVLMGYTNQVLQYGFERFCADAEKLGIDGLIFPDLPMYEYENEYKDIIKKHNLDFIFLITPETSEERVKKLDSLSSGFLYAVSSSSTTGKEKDFSVTEKYLQKLQGMNLTNPVLVGFGIKDKQTFETACKYANGAIIGTAYIKALENEADVKEATKQFLEGILKSPSLLGEGLG
;
A
#
# COMPACT_ATOMS: atom_id res chain seq x y z
N MET A 1 -3.71 14.17 41.43
CA MET A 1 -4.32 13.94 40.09
C MET A 1 -3.85 12.59 39.61
N ASN A 2 -4.72 11.57 39.72
CA ASN A 2 -4.43 10.21 39.20
C ASN A 2 -4.47 10.24 37.66
N LYS A 3 -3.31 10.05 37.04
CA LYS A 3 -3.25 9.68 35.64
C LYS A 3 -3.78 8.23 35.52
N GLN A 4 -5.05 8.07 35.21
CA GLN A 4 -5.52 6.79 34.70
C GLN A 4 -4.78 6.52 33.39
N LEU A 5 -3.79 5.62 33.44
CA LEU A 5 -3.14 5.08 32.26
C LEU A 5 -4.22 4.37 31.44
N PHE A 6 -4.48 4.87 30.24
CA PHE A 6 -5.35 4.24 29.26
C PHE A 6 -4.79 2.84 28.97
N GLN A 7 -5.45 1.81 29.47
CA GLN A 7 -5.13 0.45 29.09
C GLN A 7 -5.90 0.10 27.81
N PRO A 8 -5.20 -0.20 26.72
CA PRO A 8 -5.87 -0.61 25.49
C PRO A 8 -6.63 -1.92 25.71
N PRO A 9 -7.73 -2.17 24.99
CA PRO A 9 -8.49 -3.40 25.09
C PRO A 9 -7.62 -4.62 24.72
N PRO A 10 -7.93 -5.85 25.19
CA PRO A 10 -7.15 -7.05 24.89
C PRO A 10 -7.10 -7.35 23.38
N SER A 11 -6.00 -7.98 22.91
CA SER A 11 -5.84 -8.35 21.50
C SER A 11 -6.97 -9.28 21.05
N PRO A 12 -7.56 -9.06 19.86
CA PRO A 12 -8.58 -9.95 19.30
C PRO A 12 -8.04 -11.28 18.77
N LEU A 13 -6.71 -11.47 18.77
CA LEU A 13 -6.04 -12.61 18.12
C LEU A 13 -5.39 -13.56 19.14
N GLY A 14 -5.50 -14.88 18.88
CA GLY A 14 -4.79 -15.93 19.61
C GLY A 14 -3.30 -16.04 19.24
N GLU A 15 -2.61 -17.13 19.61
CA GLU A 15 -1.21 -17.38 19.23
C GLU A 15 -1.06 -17.64 17.73
N GLY A 16 -0.01 -17.04 17.10
CA GLY A 16 0.17 -16.94 15.66
C GLY A 16 1.15 -17.98 15.05
N PRO A 17 1.29 -17.99 13.72
CA PRO A 17 2.19 -18.91 13.00
C PRO A 17 3.68 -18.54 13.17
N GLY A 18 4.54 -19.57 12.99
CA GLY A 18 5.99 -19.51 13.23
C GLY A 18 6.80 -18.52 12.38
N VAL A 19 8.06 -18.30 12.81
CA VAL A 19 9.04 -17.35 12.26
C VAL A 19 9.33 -17.67 10.78
N ARG A 20 9.26 -16.64 9.91
CA ARG A 20 9.71 -16.71 8.51
C ARG A 20 11.15 -16.27 8.38
N ASN A 21 11.89 -16.96 7.54
CA ASN A 21 13.30 -16.61 7.25
C ASN A 21 13.44 -15.44 6.25
N MET A 22 12.38 -15.09 5.47
CA MET A 22 12.41 -14.03 4.47
C MET A 22 11.01 -13.40 4.34
N SER A 23 10.91 -12.08 4.10
CA SER A 23 9.62 -11.43 3.85
C SER A 23 9.11 -11.75 2.45
N ARG A 24 7.78 -11.84 2.29
CA ARG A 24 7.16 -12.05 0.96
C ARG A 24 7.44 -10.90 0.00
N ILE A 25 7.67 -9.70 0.52
CA ILE A 25 8.05 -8.55 -0.31
C ILE A 25 9.42 -8.82 -0.95
N LYS A 26 10.39 -9.27 -0.17
CA LYS A 26 11.71 -9.63 -0.68
C LYS A 26 11.65 -10.77 -1.68
N GLU A 27 10.91 -11.83 -1.37
CA GLU A 27 10.69 -12.96 -2.28
C GLU A 27 10.05 -12.50 -3.60
N LEU A 28 9.09 -11.55 -3.56
CA LEU A 28 8.48 -10.97 -4.74
C LEU A 28 9.53 -10.29 -5.63
N PHE A 29 10.35 -9.39 -5.07
CA PHE A 29 11.36 -8.67 -5.85
C PHE A 29 12.55 -9.54 -6.30
N GLU A 30 12.83 -10.65 -5.64
CA GLU A 30 13.80 -11.64 -6.14
C GLU A 30 13.25 -12.39 -7.37
N ARG A 31 11.98 -12.77 -7.35
CA ARG A 31 11.30 -13.50 -8.43
C ARG A 31 10.93 -12.62 -9.61
N LYS A 32 10.43 -11.41 -9.36
CA LYS A 32 9.93 -10.47 -10.37
C LYS A 32 10.55 -9.09 -10.13
N LYS A 33 11.50 -8.70 -11.00
CA LYS A 33 12.28 -7.48 -10.80
C LYS A 33 11.70 -6.24 -11.46
N GLN A 34 10.74 -6.43 -12.39
CA GLN A 34 10.13 -5.37 -13.19
C GLN A 34 8.62 -5.61 -13.35
N ASN A 35 7.91 -4.56 -13.67
CA ASN A 35 6.47 -4.59 -13.89
C ASN A 35 5.68 -5.10 -12.67
N ILE A 36 6.16 -4.78 -11.47
CA ILE A 36 5.44 -5.06 -10.22
C ILE A 36 4.20 -4.19 -10.17
N LEU A 37 3.04 -4.81 -10.05
CA LEU A 37 1.77 -4.13 -9.87
C LEU A 37 1.37 -4.17 -8.38
N ASN A 38 1.48 -3.03 -7.70
CA ASN A 38 0.92 -2.81 -6.38
C ASN A 38 -0.43 -2.11 -6.51
N VAL A 39 -1.46 -2.60 -5.85
CA VAL A 39 -2.78 -1.98 -5.85
C VAL A 39 -3.18 -1.59 -4.43
N TYR A 40 -3.46 -0.28 -4.27
CA TYR A 40 -4.04 0.25 -3.04
C TYR A 40 -5.54 0.01 -3.01
N CYS A 41 -6.04 -0.47 -1.89
CA CYS A 41 -7.47 -0.54 -1.59
C CYS A 41 -7.76 -0.09 -0.16
N THR A 42 -8.91 0.55 0.06
CA THR A 42 -9.33 1.00 1.40
C THR A 42 -10.07 -0.11 2.12
N ALA A 43 -9.61 -0.50 3.31
CA ALA A 43 -10.29 -1.48 4.14
C ALA A 43 -11.70 -1.02 4.51
N GLY A 44 -12.72 -1.87 4.29
CA GLY A 44 -14.13 -1.54 4.57
C GLY A 44 -14.82 -0.68 3.52
N TYR A 45 -14.22 -0.49 2.34
CA TYR A 45 -14.80 0.20 1.20
C TYR A 45 -14.99 -0.77 0.02
N PRO A 46 -16.06 -0.70 -0.78
CA PRO A 46 -17.23 0.18 -0.61
C PRO A 46 -18.21 -0.25 0.51
N ARG A 47 -18.11 -1.48 0.98
CA ARG A 47 -18.90 -2.05 2.10
C ARG A 47 -17.95 -2.61 3.17
N LEU A 48 -18.41 -2.63 4.43
CA LEU A 48 -17.60 -3.08 5.57
C LEU A 48 -16.88 -4.42 5.31
N ASN A 49 -17.59 -5.38 4.75
CA ASN A 49 -17.10 -6.76 4.54
C ASN A 49 -16.42 -7.00 3.19
N SER A 50 -16.19 -5.96 2.35
CA SER A 50 -15.59 -6.13 1.02
C SER A 50 -14.07 -6.36 1.06
N THR A 51 -13.39 -6.11 2.19
CA THR A 51 -11.93 -6.12 2.30
C THR A 51 -11.31 -7.40 1.76
N ARG A 52 -11.67 -8.57 2.31
CA ARG A 52 -11.08 -9.86 1.90
C ARG A 52 -11.46 -10.24 0.46
N GLU A 53 -12.68 -9.95 0.07
CA GLU A 53 -13.17 -10.20 -1.29
C GLU A 53 -12.37 -9.42 -2.33
N ILE A 54 -12.08 -8.14 -2.06
CA ILE A 54 -11.23 -7.29 -2.90
C ILE A 54 -9.80 -7.81 -2.94
N MET A 55 -9.20 -8.11 -1.79
CA MET A 55 -7.83 -8.63 -1.72
C MET A 55 -7.68 -9.93 -2.53
N LYS A 56 -8.66 -10.83 -2.42
CA LYS A 56 -8.68 -12.08 -3.19
C LYS A 56 -8.81 -11.81 -4.69
N ALA A 57 -9.73 -10.92 -5.07
CA ALA A 57 -9.93 -10.56 -6.48
C ALA A 57 -8.69 -9.87 -7.07
N LEU A 58 -7.99 -9.02 -6.32
CA LEU A 58 -6.74 -8.40 -6.74
C LEU A 58 -5.67 -9.46 -7.04
N GLN A 59 -5.43 -10.38 -6.11
CA GLN A 59 -4.48 -11.47 -6.32
C GLN A 59 -4.85 -12.33 -7.54
N ASP A 60 -6.10 -12.76 -7.64
CA ASP A 60 -6.57 -13.68 -8.68
C ASP A 60 -6.49 -13.06 -10.09
N ASN A 61 -6.48 -11.73 -10.18
CA ASN A 61 -6.39 -11.01 -11.45
C ASN A 61 -5.03 -10.34 -11.69
N GLY A 62 -4.00 -10.69 -10.91
CA GLY A 62 -2.61 -10.40 -11.25
C GLY A 62 -1.97 -9.20 -10.53
N ALA A 63 -2.55 -8.71 -9.45
CA ALA A 63 -1.81 -7.82 -8.54
C ALA A 63 -0.66 -8.60 -7.88
N ASP A 64 0.53 -8.05 -7.88
CA ASP A 64 1.73 -8.66 -7.28
C ASP A 64 1.86 -8.35 -5.79
N LEU A 65 1.32 -7.20 -5.35
CA LEU A 65 1.35 -6.69 -4.00
C LEU A 65 0.06 -5.92 -3.71
N ILE A 66 -0.43 -6.00 -2.50
CA ILE A 66 -1.62 -5.27 -2.05
C ILE A 66 -1.22 -4.27 -0.98
N GLU A 67 -1.60 -3.01 -1.19
CA GLU A 67 -1.50 -1.94 -0.20
C GLU A 67 -2.87 -1.71 0.40
N LEU A 68 -3.04 -2.11 1.65
CA LEU A 68 -4.32 -2.06 2.35
C LEU A 68 -4.37 -0.83 3.24
N GLY A 69 -5.14 0.17 2.82
CA GLY A 69 -5.34 1.42 3.56
C GLY A 69 -6.21 1.22 4.79
N VAL A 70 -5.69 1.60 5.95
CA VAL A 70 -6.42 1.67 7.22
C VAL A 70 -7.14 3.02 7.28
N PRO A 71 -8.48 3.09 7.24
CA PRO A 71 -9.21 4.35 7.19
C PRO A 71 -8.93 5.24 8.39
N TYR A 72 -8.72 6.54 8.16
CA TYR A 72 -8.46 7.54 9.18
C TYR A 72 -9.31 8.80 8.97
N SER A 73 -9.67 9.49 10.07
CA SER A 73 -10.52 10.69 10.02
C SER A 73 -9.82 11.91 9.44
N ASP A 74 -8.49 11.99 9.61
CA ASP A 74 -7.68 13.17 9.27
C ASP A 74 -6.50 12.84 8.35
N PRO A 75 -6.75 12.29 7.15
CA PRO A 75 -5.73 11.70 6.27
C PRO A 75 -5.02 12.77 5.43
N LEU A 76 -4.11 13.55 6.04
CA LEU A 76 -3.46 14.71 5.43
C LEU A 76 -2.59 14.39 4.20
N ALA A 77 -2.08 13.15 4.10
CA ALA A 77 -1.26 12.72 2.98
C ALA A 77 -2.07 12.19 1.78
N ASP A 78 -3.38 11.96 1.95
CA ASP A 78 -4.22 11.34 0.94
C ASP A 78 -4.91 12.35 0.03
N GLY A 79 -5.10 11.96 -1.23
CA GLY A 79 -5.92 12.72 -2.17
C GLY A 79 -7.44 12.56 -1.90
N PRO A 80 -8.27 13.44 -2.48
CA PRO A 80 -9.71 13.53 -2.13
C PRO A 80 -10.48 12.23 -2.36
N VAL A 81 -10.12 11.42 -3.36
CA VAL A 81 -10.78 10.13 -3.62
C VAL A 81 -10.48 9.11 -2.53
N ILE A 82 -9.22 9.03 -2.08
CA ILE A 82 -8.81 8.14 -1.00
C ILE A 82 -9.44 8.60 0.32
N GLN A 83 -9.45 9.92 0.60
CA GLN A 83 -10.13 10.51 1.75
C GLN A 83 -11.63 10.14 1.76
N ALA A 84 -12.32 10.27 0.63
CA ALA A 84 -13.73 9.93 0.51
C ALA A 84 -13.99 8.43 0.77
N SER A 85 -13.15 7.55 0.22
CA SER A 85 -13.26 6.10 0.47
C SER A 85 -13.01 5.76 1.94
N GLY A 86 -12.01 6.41 2.58
CA GLY A 86 -11.73 6.28 4.00
C GLY A 86 -12.90 6.73 4.89
N SER A 87 -13.47 7.91 4.59
CA SER A 87 -14.65 8.43 5.28
C SER A 87 -15.84 7.47 5.16
N LYS A 88 -16.07 6.90 3.97
CA LYS A 88 -17.13 5.92 3.75
C LYS A 88 -16.86 4.63 4.55
N ALA A 89 -15.63 4.16 4.59
CA ALA A 89 -15.25 2.97 5.36
C ALA A 89 -15.45 3.16 6.87
N ILE A 90 -15.13 4.36 7.41
CA ILE A 90 -15.40 4.70 8.81
C ILE A 90 -16.92 4.70 9.07
N GLN A 91 -17.72 5.32 8.19
CA GLN A 91 -19.18 5.28 8.28
C GLN A 91 -19.75 3.85 8.23
N ASN A 92 -19.10 2.96 7.49
CA ASN A 92 -19.44 1.54 7.45
C ASN A 92 -19.07 0.80 8.75
N GLY A 93 -18.33 1.43 9.68
CA GLY A 93 -17.91 0.86 10.95
C GLY A 93 -16.51 0.28 10.97
N MET A 94 -15.67 0.57 9.97
CA MET A 94 -14.27 0.08 9.94
C MET A 94 -13.42 0.76 11.03
N THR A 95 -12.66 -0.05 11.73
CA THR A 95 -11.65 0.33 12.71
C THR A 95 -10.45 -0.61 12.58
N VAL A 96 -9.31 -0.29 13.19
CA VAL A 96 -8.14 -1.20 13.25
C VAL A 96 -8.53 -2.56 13.81
N SER A 97 -9.31 -2.60 14.90
CA SER A 97 -9.75 -3.86 15.52
C SER A 97 -10.67 -4.68 14.60
N VAL A 98 -11.60 -4.04 13.90
CA VAL A 98 -12.50 -4.71 12.93
C VAL A 98 -11.69 -5.23 11.75
N LEU A 99 -10.74 -4.44 11.25
CA LEU A 99 -9.85 -4.86 10.17
C LEU A 99 -9.07 -6.11 10.57
N PHE A 100 -8.43 -6.11 11.74
CA PHE A 100 -7.64 -7.26 12.21
C PHE A 100 -8.50 -8.50 12.41
N GLN A 101 -9.75 -8.36 12.86
CA GLN A 101 -10.71 -9.47 12.90
C GLN A 101 -11.03 -10.03 11.50
N GLN A 102 -11.25 -9.14 10.52
CA GLN A 102 -11.52 -9.54 9.13
C GLN A 102 -10.31 -10.24 8.48
N LEU A 103 -9.09 -9.85 8.87
CA LEU A 103 -7.86 -10.44 8.35
C LEU A 103 -7.47 -11.74 9.06
N LYS A 104 -8.22 -12.20 10.05
CA LYS A 104 -7.96 -13.52 10.64
C LYS A 104 -8.01 -14.60 9.57
N ASP A 105 -6.97 -15.44 9.55
CA ASP A 105 -6.81 -16.56 8.60
C ASP A 105 -6.82 -16.18 7.11
N PHE A 106 -6.67 -14.88 6.75
CA PHE A 106 -6.68 -14.45 5.34
C PHE A 106 -5.54 -15.08 4.52
N ARG A 107 -4.46 -15.47 5.17
CA ARG A 107 -3.30 -16.14 4.54
C ARG A 107 -3.58 -17.54 4.03
N THR A 108 -4.71 -18.13 4.35
CA THR A 108 -5.16 -19.39 3.72
C THR A 108 -5.56 -19.18 2.26
N GLU A 109 -5.94 -17.96 1.89
CA GLU A 109 -6.44 -17.61 0.55
C GLU A 109 -5.51 -16.65 -0.21
N ILE A 110 -4.78 -15.77 0.50
CA ILE A 110 -4.00 -14.68 -0.08
C ILE A 110 -2.52 -14.92 0.18
N GLN A 111 -1.76 -15.09 -0.90
CA GLN A 111 -0.33 -15.41 -0.87
C GLN A 111 0.56 -14.22 -1.26
N VAL A 112 0.04 -13.26 -2.04
CA VAL A 112 0.79 -12.04 -2.40
C VAL A 112 1.13 -11.22 -1.15
N PRO A 113 2.25 -10.46 -1.15
CA PRO A 113 2.56 -9.55 -0.05
C PRO A 113 1.42 -8.58 0.22
N VAL A 114 1.21 -8.26 1.49
CA VAL A 114 0.22 -7.27 1.94
C VAL A 114 0.90 -6.30 2.88
N VAL A 115 0.87 -5.02 2.54
CA VAL A 115 1.34 -3.93 3.41
C VAL A 115 0.16 -3.13 3.94
N LEU A 116 0.23 -2.72 5.20
CA LEU A 116 -0.76 -1.80 5.77
C LEU A 116 -0.28 -0.36 5.60
N MET A 117 -1.10 0.47 4.98
CA MET A 117 -0.89 1.91 4.94
C MET A 117 -1.86 2.60 5.89
N GLY A 118 -1.34 3.42 6.81
CA GLY A 118 -2.15 4.13 7.79
C GLY A 118 -1.43 5.32 8.38
N TYR A 119 -1.97 5.87 9.45
CA TYR A 119 -1.43 7.05 10.13
C TYR A 119 -0.95 6.71 11.53
N THR A 120 0.17 7.29 11.94
CA THR A 120 0.85 7.00 13.20
C THR A 120 -0.08 7.14 14.40
N ASN A 121 -0.96 8.14 14.41
CA ASN A 121 -1.89 8.36 15.52
C ASN A 121 -2.83 7.16 15.77
N GLN A 122 -3.34 6.50 14.73
CA GLN A 122 -4.20 5.31 14.89
C GLN A 122 -3.42 4.17 15.54
N VAL A 123 -2.17 4.00 15.12
CA VAL A 123 -1.29 2.94 15.61
C VAL A 123 -0.90 3.20 17.06
N LEU A 124 -0.61 4.45 17.42
CA LEU A 124 -0.34 4.85 18.79
C LEU A 124 -1.55 4.63 19.72
N GLN A 125 -2.76 4.94 19.26
CA GLN A 125 -4.00 4.69 20.02
C GLN A 125 -4.27 3.19 20.22
N TYR A 126 -3.92 2.35 19.25
CA TYR A 126 -4.01 0.90 19.37
C TYR A 126 -2.95 0.32 20.30
N GLY A 127 -1.83 1.04 20.45
CA GLY A 127 -0.59 0.63 21.08
C GLY A 127 0.40 0.10 20.05
N PHE A 128 1.50 0.84 19.81
CA PHE A 128 2.40 0.61 18.67
C PHE A 128 2.96 -0.82 18.63
N GLU A 129 3.54 -1.30 19.74
CA GLU A 129 4.09 -2.66 19.81
C GLU A 129 2.99 -3.72 19.64
N ARG A 130 1.83 -3.50 20.23
CA ARG A 130 0.68 -4.39 20.07
C ARG A 130 0.20 -4.45 18.63
N PHE A 131 0.15 -3.30 17.93
CA PHE A 131 -0.22 -3.24 16.51
C PHE A 131 0.75 -4.07 15.66
N CYS A 132 2.06 -3.92 15.88
CA CYS A 132 3.09 -4.68 15.18
C CYS A 132 2.96 -6.20 15.47
N ALA A 133 2.76 -6.57 16.74
CA ALA A 133 2.59 -7.96 17.14
C ALA A 133 1.34 -8.61 16.51
N ASP A 134 0.22 -7.89 16.49
CA ASP A 134 -1.01 -8.40 15.88
C ASP A 134 -0.91 -8.43 14.35
N ALA A 135 -0.25 -7.46 13.71
CA ALA A 135 0.04 -7.46 12.27
C ALA A 135 0.93 -8.65 11.86
N GLU A 136 1.99 -8.94 12.63
CA GLU A 136 2.84 -10.13 12.44
C GLU A 136 2.04 -11.43 12.55
N LYS A 137 1.23 -11.59 13.61
CA LYS A 137 0.38 -12.78 13.80
C LYS A 137 -0.57 -13.01 12.66
N LEU A 138 -1.12 -11.95 12.08
CA LEU A 138 -1.96 -12.04 10.88
C LEU A 138 -1.14 -12.40 9.64
N GLY A 139 0.17 -12.16 9.65
CA GLY A 139 1.05 -12.38 8.51
C GLY A 139 1.08 -11.19 7.56
N ILE A 140 0.84 -9.98 8.02
CA ILE A 140 1.15 -8.74 7.30
C ILE A 140 2.65 -8.70 7.02
N ASP A 141 3.05 -8.16 5.87
CA ASP A 141 4.44 -8.16 5.42
C ASP A 141 5.16 -6.83 5.66
N GLY A 142 4.43 -5.73 5.71
CA GLY A 142 5.07 -4.42 5.92
C GLY A 142 4.09 -3.31 6.28
N LEU A 143 4.66 -2.15 6.58
CA LEU A 143 3.96 -0.95 7.04
C LEU A 143 4.39 0.28 6.24
N ILE A 144 3.43 1.15 5.98
CA ILE A 144 3.61 2.49 5.39
C ILE A 144 2.91 3.50 6.31
N PHE A 145 3.68 4.39 6.95
CA PHE A 145 3.15 5.49 7.75
C PHE A 145 3.68 6.82 7.19
N PRO A 146 2.94 7.50 6.29
CA PRO A 146 3.41 8.71 5.62
C PRO A 146 3.73 9.87 6.57
N ASP A 147 3.10 9.88 7.73
CA ASP A 147 3.24 10.89 8.77
C ASP A 147 4.26 10.54 9.85
N LEU A 148 4.94 9.39 9.78
CA LEU A 148 5.99 9.01 10.73
C LEU A 148 7.32 9.62 10.31
N PRO A 149 7.86 10.60 11.06
CA PRO A 149 9.13 11.21 10.71
C PRO A 149 10.29 10.21 10.85
N MET A 150 11.30 10.38 9.99
CA MET A 150 12.48 9.52 9.96
C MET A 150 13.20 9.44 11.32
N TYR A 151 13.28 10.56 12.05
CA TYR A 151 13.95 10.61 13.34
C TYR A 151 13.25 9.74 14.38
N GLU A 152 11.94 9.84 14.50
CA GLU A 152 11.12 9.05 15.41
C GLU A 152 11.16 7.57 15.03
N TYR A 153 11.11 7.27 13.72
CA TYR A 153 11.29 5.90 13.26
C TYR A 153 12.63 5.31 13.73
N GLU A 154 13.75 6.01 13.50
CA GLU A 154 15.09 5.50 13.87
C GLU A 154 15.27 5.29 15.37
N ASN A 155 14.72 6.19 16.22
CA ASN A 155 15.00 6.20 17.64
C ASN A 155 13.96 5.46 18.48
N GLU A 156 12.72 5.32 18.00
CA GLU A 156 11.63 4.79 18.82
C GLU A 156 10.99 3.52 18.24
N TYR A 157 10.80 3.45 16.91
CA TYR A 157 9.93 2.43 16.32
C TYR A 157 10.64 1.34 15.51
N LYS A 158 11.81 1.62 14.98
CA LYS A 158 12.57 0.72 14.10
C LYS A 158 12.78 -0.67 14.70
N ASP A 159 13.21 -0.73 15.96
CA ASP A 159 13.50 -1.99 16.63
C ASP A 159 12.24 -2.79 16.93
N ILE A 160 11.14 -2.10 17.24
CA ILE A 160 9.82 -2.73 17.43
C ILE A 160 9.35 -3.35 16.11
N ILE A 161 9.38 -2.59 15.00
CA ILE A 161 8.95 -3.05 13.69
C ILE A 161 9.79 -4.27 13.24
N LYS A 162 11.11 -4.20 13.40
CA LYS A 162 12.03 -5.30 13.06
C LYS A 162 11.81 -6.54 13.92
N LYS A 163 11.58 -6.37 15.23
CA LYS A 163 11.27 -7.46 16.16
C LYS A 163 10.07 -8.28 15.71
N HIS A 164 9.11 -7.64 15.04
CA HIS A 164 7.89 -8.26 14.53
C HIS A 164 7.97 -8.64 13.05
N ASN A 165 9.18 -8.75 12.48
CA ASN A 165 9.41 -9.19 11.10
C ASN A 165 8.60 -8.42 10.04
N LEU A 166 8.35 -7.12 10.28
CA LEU A 166 7.64 -6.24 9.37
C LEU A 166 8.63 -5.39 8.59
N ASP A 167 8.42 -5.30 7.27
CA ASP A 167 9.12 -4.32 6.45
C ASP A 167 8.54 -2.92 6.70
N PHE A 168 9.39 -1.89 6.59
CA PHE A 168 8.95 -0.49 6.67
C PHE A 168 9.31 0.26 5.40
N ILE A 169 8.32 0.84 4.77
CA ILE A 169 8.42 1.49 3.47
C ILE A 169 8.35 3.01 3.65
N PHE A 170 9.42 3.70 3.25
CA PHE A 170 9.43 5.15 3.23
C PHE A 170 8.97 5.73 1.90
N LEU A 171 8.32 6.90 2.00
CA LEU A 171 7.94 7.71 0.85
C LEU A 171 9.05 8.69 0.50
N ILE A 172 9.29 8.86 -0.79
CA ILE A 172 10.19 9.87 -1.35
C ILE A 172 9.47 10.69 -2.41
N THR A 173 9.79 11.98 -2.50
CA THR A 173 9.18 12.93 -3.42
C THR A 173 10.24 13.62 -4.29
N PRO A 174 9.87 14.31 -5.38
CA PRO A 174 10.84 15.10 -6.17
C PRO A 174 11.62 16.13 -5.37
N GLU A 175 11.03 16.64 -4.28
CA GLU A 175 11.64 17.62 -3.38
C GLU A 175 12.58 16.99 -2.35
N THR A 176 12.59 15.66 -2.20
CA THR A 176 13.49 14.96 -1.28
C THR A 176 14.94 15.08 -1.81
N SER A 177 15.85 15.61 -1.00
CA SER A 177 17.25 15.73 -1.38
C SER A 177 17.90 14.35 -1.58
N GLU A 178 18.93 14.26 -2.42
CA GLU A 178 19.61 12.99 -2.71
C GLU A 178 20.19 12.33 -1.46
N GLU A 179 20.78 13.14 -0.58
CA GLU A 179 21.28 12.66 0.70
C GLU A 179 20.16 12.02 1.53
N ARG A 180 19.01 12.69 1.59
CA ARG A 180 17.85 12.18 2.32
C ARG A 180 17.26 10.93 1.65
N VAL A 181 17.22 10.87 0.31
CA VAL A 181 16.80 9.64 -0.40
C VAL A 181 17.70 8.47 -0.04
N LYS A 182 19.04 8.63 -0.08
CA LYS A 182 19.98 7.58 0.31
C LYS A 182 19.83 7.16 1.77
N LYS A 183 19.58 8.12 2.66
CA LYS A 183 19.32 7.81 4.07
C LYS A 183 18.02 7.02 4.24
N LEU A 184 16.93 7.43 3.59
CA LEU A 184 15.66 6.71 3.61
C LEU A 184 15.78 5.32 2.99
N ASP A 185 16.57 5.17 1.90
CA ASP A 185 16.89 3.88 1.30
C ASP A 185 17.58 2.94 2.30
N SER A 186 18.56 3.44 3.06
CA SER A 186 19.25 2.65 4.07
C SER A 186 18.39 2.23 5.26
N LEU A 187 17.30 2.94 5.50
CA LEU A 187 16.36 2.70 6.60
C LEU A 187 15.14 1.88 6.16
N SER A 188 14.77 1.99 4.89
CA SER A 188 13.65 1.26 4.31
C SER A 188 13.96 -0.22 4.19
N SER A 189 12.95 -1.03 4.24
CA SER A 189 13.00 -2.44 3.85
C SER A 189 11.83 -2.75 2.93
N GLY A 190 11.99 -3.72 2.06
CA GLY A 190 10.99 -4.05 1.05
C GLY A 190 11.12 -3.21 -0.23
N PHE A 191 10.72 -1.94 -0.22
CA PHE A 191 10.86 -1.02 -1.36
C PHE A 191 10.82 0.45 -0.91
N LEU A 192 11.14 1.37 -1.84
CA LEU A 192 10.90 2.80 -1.68
C LEU A 192 9.66 3.21 -2.47
N TYR A 193 8.79 4.00 -1.85
CA TYR A 193 7.58 4.51 -2.49
C TYR A 193 7.84 5.92 -3.06
N ALA A 194 8.03 6.02 -4.37
CA ALA A 194 8.20 7.30 -5.03
C ALA A 194 6.83 7.93 -5.34
N VAL A 195 6.51 9.04 -4.66
CA VAL A 195 5.27 9.79 -4.86
C VAL A 195 5.52 11.12 -5.57
N SER A 196 4.50 11.67 -6.23
CA SER A 196 4.55 12.99 -6.84
C SER A 196 4.03 14.06 -5.87
N SER A 197 4.76 15.18 -5.74
CA SER A 197 4.29 16.36 -5.02
C SER A 197 3.01 16.97 -5.61
N SER A 198 2.75 16.72 -6.89
CA SER A 198 1.59 17.26 -7.60
C SER A 198 0.27 16.52 -7.36
N SER A 199 0.23 15.53 -6.46
CA SER A 199 -0.98 14.77 -6.15
C SER A 199 -2.12 15.62 -5.57
N THR A 200 -1.82 16.80 -5.03
CA THR A 200 -2.81 17.70 -4.39
C THR A 200 -3.40 18.78 -5.29
N THR A 201 -2.91 18.99 -6.51
CA THR A 201 -3.24 20.19 -7.30
C THR A 201 -3.98 19.97 -8.62
N GLY A 202 -4.68 18.89 -8.84
CA GLY A 202 -5.69 18.75 -9.92
C GLY A 202 -5.35 19.24 -11.36
N LYS A 203 -4.14 19.74 -11.62
CA LYS A 203 -3.70 20.17 -12.95
C LYS A 203 -3.17 19.00 -13.76
N GLU A 204 -3.40 18.99 -15.06
CA GLU A 204 -2.77 18.02 -15.97
C GLU A 204 -1.26 18.00 -15.74
N LYS A 205 -0.75 16.81 -15.41
CA LYS A 205 0.64 16.63 -14.98
C LYS A 205 1.55 16.72 -16.21
N ASP A 206 2.53 17.59 -16.16
CA ASP A 206 3.64 17.54 -17.10
C ASP A 206 4.45 16.26 -16.80
N PHE A 207 4.23 15.25 -17.64
CA PHE A 207 4.86 13.95 -17.53
C PHE A 207 6.39 14.04 -17.62
N SER A 208 6.91 15.09 -18.28
CA SER A 208 8.35 15.33 -18.44
C SER A 208 9.05 15.58 -17.11
N VAL A 209 8.38 16.24 -16.15
CA VAL A 209 8.93 16.47 -14.80
C VAL A 209 9.02 15.16 -14.02
N THR A 210 7.98 14.34 -14.12
CA THR A 210 7.95 13.02 -13.49
C THR A 210 9.05 12.12 -14.06
N GLU A 211 9.22 12.09 -15.38
CA GLU A 211 10.24 11.30 -16.07
C GLU A 211 11.65 11.68 -15.61
N LYS A 212 11.99 12.98 -15.56
CA LYS A 212 13.28 13.45 -15.07
C LYS A 212 13.55 13.01 -13.63
N TYR A 213 12.52 13.06 -12.78
CA TYR A 213 12.65 12.60 -11.39
C TYR A 213 12.95 11.09 -11.31
N LEU A 214 12.24 10.28 -12.09
CA LEU A 214 12.45 8.83 -12.11
C LEU A 214 13.82 8.46 -12.70
N GLN A 215 14.27 9.14 -13.76
CA GLN A 215 15.63 8.99 -14.30
C GLN A 215 16.68 9.31 -13.24
N LYS A 216 16.47 10.38 -12.46
CA LYS A 216 17.36 10.73 -11.35
C LYS A 216 17.43 9.61 -10.32
N LEU A 217 16.29 9.05 -9.88
CA LEU A 217 16.25 7.93 -8.93
C LEU A 217 16.99 6.70 -9.47
N GLN A 218 16.79 6.38 -10.75
CA GLN A 218 17.46 5.25 -11.40
C GLN A 218 18.99 5.41 -11.40
N GLY A 219 19.51 6.64 -11.53
CA GLY A 219 20.94 6.94 -11.46
C GLY A 219 21.54 6.91 -10.06
N MET A 220 20.75 6.81 -8.99
CA MET A 220 21.23 6.88 -7.61
C MET A 220 21.77 5.54 -7.06
N ASN A 221 21.64 4.43 -7.77
CA ASN A 221 22.05 3.08 -7.33
C ASN A 221 21.49 2.72 -5.94
N LEU A 222 20.17 2.88 -5.77
CA LEU A 222 19.48 2.57 -4.53
C LEU A 222 19.51 1.06 -4.23
N THR A 223 19.53 0.72 -2.95
CA THR A 223 19.57 -0.67 -2.48
C THR A 223 18.21 -1.34 -2.59
N ASN A 224 17.15 -0.58 -2.24
CA ASN A 224 15.79 -1.07 -2.33
C ASN A 224 15.20 -0.82 -3.72
N PRO A 225 14.33 -1.70 -4.22
CA PRO A 225 13.54 -1.44 -5.41
C PRO A 225 12.64 -0.21 -5.21
N VAL A 226 12.25 0.42 -6.32
CA VAL A 226 11.39 1.61 -6.31
C VAL A 226 10.06 1.27 -6.96
N LEU A 227 8.96 1.54 -6.26
CA LEU A 227 7.60 1.54 -6.81
C LEU A 227 7.08 2.98 -6.91
N VAL A 228 6.37 3.27 -7.99
CA VAL A 228 5.95 4.63 -8.36
C VAL A 228 4.45 4.80 -8.23
N GLY A 229 4.02 5.77 -7.39
CA GLY A 229 2.61 6.12 -7.19
C GLY A 229 2.23 7.45 -7.81
N PHE A 230 2.24 7.56 -9.15
CA PHE A 230 1.97 8.81 -9.86
C PHE A 230 0.81 8.70 -10.82
N GLY A 231 -0.41 8.94 -10.39
CA GLY A 231 -1.54 9.07 -11.33
C GLY A 231 -1.66 7.91 -12.32
N ILE A 232 -1.17 6.75 -11.93
CA ILE A 232 -1.26 5.52 -12.71
C ILE A 232 -2.74 5.12 -12.77
N LYS A 233 -3.27 5.02 -13.98
CA LYS A 233 -4.71 4.82 -14.19
C LYS A 233 -5.06 3.82 -15.29
N ASP A 234 -4.10 3.53 -16.16
CA ASP A 234 -4.25 2.69 -17.33
C ASP A 234 -2.94 1.98 -17.68
N LYS A 235 -2.98 1.10 -18.67
CA LYS A 235 -1.84 0.34 -19.15
C LYS A 235 -0.67 1.25 -19.56
N GLN A 236 -0.95 2.32 -20.31
CA GLN A 236 0.08 3.22 -20.82
C GLN A 236 0.87 3.87 -19.70
N THR A 237 0.17 4.39 -18.68
CA THR A 237 0.80 5.02 -17.53
C THR A 237 1.55 4.00 -16.67
N PHE A 238 1.03 2.78 -16.53
CA PHE A 238 1.71 1.67 -15.84
C PHE A 238 3.01 1.29 -16.56
N GLU A 239 2.96 1.01 -17.86
CA GLU A 239 4.14 0.65 -18.64
C GLU A 239 5.18 1.77 -18.66
N THR A 240 4.74 3.03 -18.66
CA THR A 240 5.67 4.17 -18.64
C THR A 240 6.39 4.27 -17.29
N ALA A 241 5.69 4.08 -16.17
CA ALA A 241 6.32 4.04 -14.85
C ALA A 241 7.34 2.89 -14.75
N CYS A 242 6.98 1.73 -15.27
CA CYS A 242 7.84 0.54 -15.27
C CYS A 242 9.10 0.65 -16.13
N LYS A 243 9.23 1.64 -17.03
CA LYS A 243 10.47 1.91 -17.76
C LYS A 243 11.58 2.45 -16.83
N TYR A 244 11.21 3.13 -15.75
CA TYR A 244 12.13 3.85 -14.87
C TYR A 244 12.19 3.30 -13.45
N ALA A 245 11.24 2.46 -13.07
CA ALA A 245 11.12 1.88 -11.73
C ALA A 245 10.80 0.40 -11.80
N ASN A 246 10.88 -0.31 -10.68
CA ASN A 246 10.58 -1.74 -10.61
C ASN A 246 9.09 -2.07 -10.80
N GLY A 247 8.23 -1.07 -10.64
CA GLY A 247 6.80 -1.22 -10.82
C GLY A 247 6.03 0.04 -10.44
N ALA A 248 4.72 -0.08 -10.38
CA ALA A 248 3.84 1.04 -10.06
C ALA A 248 2.75 0.69 -9.06
N ILE A 249 2.26 1.73 -8.39
CA ILE A 249 1.21 1.67 -7.36
C ILE A 249 -0.03 2.38 -7.93
N ILE A 250 -1.15 1.69 -7.93
CA ILE A 250 -2.43 2.22 -8.39
C ILE A 250 -3.39 2.32 -7.20
N GLY A 251 -3.82 3.53 -6.89
CA GLY A 251 -4.80 3.76 -5.81
C GLY A 251 -6.07 4.42 -6.32
N THR A 252 -6.00 5.71 -6.61
CA THR A 252 -7.17 6.54 -6.97
C THR A 252 -8.01 5.95 -8.10
N ALA A 253 -7.40 5.43 -9.16
CA ALA A 253 -8.13 4.86 -10.28
C ALA A 253 -8.88 3.58 -9.88
N TYR A 254 -8.27 2.73 -9.04
CA TYR A 254 -8.91 1.52 -8.55
C TYR A 254 -10.04 1.83 -7.57
N ILE A 255 -9.87 2.76 -6.63
CA ILE A 255 -10.96 3.18 -5.73
C ILE A 255 -12.18 3.70 -6.53
N LYS A 256 -11.95 4.48 -7.61
CA LYS A 256 -13.01 4.91 -8.51
C LYS A 256 -13.70 3.75 -9.23
N ALA A 257 -12.94 2.73 -9.66
CA ALA A 257 -13.49 1.54 -10.30
C ALA A 257 -14.41 0.72 -9.36
N LEU A 258 -14.23 0.85 -8.05
CA LEU A 258 -15.10 0.21 -7.05
C LEU A 258 -16.31 1.07 -6.67
N GLU A 259 -16.36 2.35 -7.09
CA GLU A 259 -17.44 3.26 -6.74
C GLU A 259 -18.75 2.82 -7.38
N ASN A 260 -19.79 2.67 -6.57
CA ASN A 260 -21.13 2.23 -6.99
C ASN A 260 -21.24 0.82 -7.58
N GLU A 261 -20.18 0.01 -7.51
CA GLU A 261 -20.20 -1.36 -8.01
C GLU A 261 -20.84 -2.32 -7.00
N ALA A 262 -21.81 -3.09 -7.48
CA ALA A 262 -22.46 -4.12 -6.68
C ALA A 262 -21.55 -5.36 -6.53
N ASP A 263 -20.81 -5.70 -7.58
CA ASP A 263 -19.87 -6.84 -7.65
C ASP A 263 -18.42 -6.35 -7.71
N VAL A 264 -17.77 -6.31 -6.55
CA VAL A 264 -16.38 -5.88 -6.42
C VAL A 264 -15.39 -6.83 -7.11
N LYS A 265 -15.75 -8.12 -7.33
CA LYS A 265 -14.88 -9.08 -8.02
C LYS A 265 -14.83 -8.79 -9.52
N GLU A 266 -16.00 -8.60 -10.11
CA GLU A 266 -16.08 -8.29 -11.54
C GLU A 266 -15.47 -6.91 -11.83
N ALA A 267 -15.75 -5.89 -11.00
CA ALA A 267 -15.11 -4.58 -11.11
C ALA A 267 -13.57 -4.68 -11.04
N THR A 268 -13.04 -5.46 -10.08
CA THR A 268 -11.60 -5.68 -9.95
C THR A 268 -11.00 -6.35 -11.17
N LYS A 269 -11.67 -7.40 -11.66
CA LYS A 269 -11.22 -8.14 -12.85
C LYS A 269 -11.16 -7.22 -14.08
N GLN A 270 -12.23 -6.50 -14.37
CA GLN A 270 -12.28 -5.57 -15.51
C GLN A 270 -11.22 -4.48 -15.41
N PHE A 271 -11.03 -3.92 -14.22
CA PHE A 271 -10.00 -2.92 -13.97
C PHE A 271 -8.60 -3.46 -14.26
N LEU A 272 -8.23 -4.62 -13.70
CA LEU A 272 -6.91 -5.21 -13.88
C LEU A 272 -6.68 -5.73 -15.30
N GLU A 273 -7.70 -6.20 -15.99
CA GLU A 273 -7.62 -6.52 -17.43
C GLU A 273 -7.24 -5.27 -18.25
N GLY A 274 -7.81 -4.11 -17.94
CA GLY A 274 -7.45 -2.84 -18.57
C GLY A 274 -6.02 -2.37 -18.31
N ILE A 275 -5.41 -2.78 -17.21
CA ILE A 275 -4.01 -2.46 -16.89
C ILE A 275 -3.04 -3.47 -17.52
N LEU A 276 -3.33 -4.77 -17.42
CA LEU A 276 -2.38 -5.85 -17.71
C LEU A 276 -2.48 -6.39 -19.14
N LYS A 277 -3.69 -6.40 -19.72
CA LYS A 277 -3.90 -6.95 -21.07
C LYS A 277 -3.79 -5.85 -22.14
N SER A 278 -3.26 -6.22 -23.32
CA SER A 278 -3.42 -5.37 -24.50
C SER A 278 -4.90 -5.34 -24.90
N PRO A 279 -5.42 -4.21 -25.43
CA PRO A 279 -6.71 -4.24 -26.08
C PRO A 279 -6.71 -5.40 -27.08
N SER A 280 -7.55 -6.40 -26.86
CA SER A 280 -7.76 -7.42 -27.88
C SER A 280 -8.25 -6.68 -29.12
N LEU A 281 -7.63 -6.93 -30.27
CA LEU A 281 -8.17 -6.59 -31.58
C LEU A 281 -9.49 -7.37 -31.76
N LEU A 282 -10.54 -6.90 -31.08
CA LEU A 282 -11.90 -7.32 -31.36
C LEU A 282 -12.36 -6.51 -32.57
N GLY A 283 -12.28 -7.09 -33.73
CA GLY A 283 -12.97 -6.56 -34.91
C GLY A 283 -12.18 -6.49 -36.20
N GLU A 284 -11.50 -7.57 -36.59
CA GLU A 284 -11.31 -7.83 -38.01
C GLU A 284 -11.87 -9.21 -38.31
N GLY A 285 -13.09 -9.23 -38.75
CA GLY A 285 -13.74 -10.43 -39.24
C GLY A 285 -15.22 -10.22 -39.43
N LEU A 286 -15.58 -9.51 -40.48
CA LEU A 286 -16.75 -9.75 -41.32
C LEU A 286 -16.71 -8.73 -42.47
N GLY A 287 -15.95 -9.06 -43.50
CA GLY A 287 -16.20 -8.57 -44.85
C GLY A 287 -17.13 -9.54 -45.55
#